data_2adc884659629a10f029fbdcfd783888
#
_entry.id   2adc884659629a10f029fbdcfd783888
#
_cell.length_a   1.000
_cell.length_b   1.000
_cell.length_c   1.000
_cell.angle_alpha   90.00
_cell.angle_beta   90.00
_cell.angle_gamma   90.00
#
_symmetry.space_group_name_H-M   'P 1'
#
loop_
_entity.id
_entity.type
_entity.pdbx_description
1 polymer ?
#
loop_
_entity_poly.entity_id
_entity_poly.type
_entity_poly.pdbx_seq_one_letter_code
_entity_poly.pdbx_strand_id
1 'polypeptide(L)'
;INTAVADRGPLEVSVMATGKVVPLYEEIISSPVSSKVLAVYKKSGDQLATGDSILQLDLAATNTEFERQRDELAMKQSKIDQQRINAETQLAEMAMQIGIDSMRLQRSRVQLMNERYLDSIGASTVDKIRQAELDLQVQSMQYEQLKLKYANMQKTTQADLRIVELDYNIALKNFDLATKTMGDAQICAQREATVTWVNDQIGSTVAQGEQLVILSDLNRSEEH
;
A
#
# COMPACT_ATOMS: atom_id res chain seq x y z
N ILE A 1 -4.07 -81.40 -59.43
CA ILE A 1 -3.93 -79.96 -59.62
C ILE A 1 -4.94 -79.31 -58.69
N ASN A 2 -4.49 -78.68 -57.61
CA ASN A 2 -5.37 -77.93 -56.71
C ASN A 2 -5.57 -76.54 -57.34
N THR A 3 -6.79 -76.24 -57.68
CA THR A 3 -7.21 -74.92 -58.14
C THR A 3 -7.93 -74.20 -56.98
N ALA A 4 -7.51 -72.98 -56.68
CA ALA A 4 -8.20 -72.10 -55.75
C ALA A 4 -8.90 -70.98 -56.59
N VAL A 5 -10.14 -70.71 -56.19
CA VAL A 5 -10.94 -69.66 -56.80
C VAL A 5 -10.58 -68.35 -56.05
N ALA A 6 -10.14 -67.33 -56.78
CA ALA A 6 -9.91 -65.96 -56.18
C ALA A 6 -11.27 -65.29 -56.08
N ASP A 7 -11.66 -64.95 -54.86
CA ASP A 7 -12.82 -64.10 -54.57
C ASP A 7 -12.43 -62.70 -54.13
N ARG A 8 -13.26 -61.73 -54.46
CA ARG A 8 -13.09 -60.33 -54.07
C ARG A 8 -14.04 -60.05 -52.92
N GLY A 9 -13.48 -59.86 -51.74
CA GLY A 9 -14.21 -59.41 -50.57
C GLY A 9 -13.67 -58.14 -49.97
N PRO A 10 -14.44 -57.42 -49.17
CA PRO A 10 -13.92 -56.28 -48.46
C PRO A 10 -12.88 -56.75 -47.44
N LEU A 11 -11.72 -56.06 -47.41
CA LEU A 11 -10.69 -56.23 -46.40
C LEU A 11 -10.87 -55.16 -45.34
N GLU A 12 -11.31 -55.52 -44.15
CA GLU A 12 -11.34 -54.61 -43.01
C GLU A 12 -9.96 -54.57 -42.38
N VAL A 13 -9.33 -53.40 -42.48
CA VAL A 13 -8.08 -53.13 -41.77
C VAL A 13 -8.40 -52.23 -40.57
N SER A 14 -8.30 -52.77 -39.36
CA SER A 14 -8.41 -52.01 -38.14
C SER A 14 -7.02 -51.54 -37.71
N VAL A 15 -6.85 -50.23 -37.56
CA VAL A 15 -5.65 -49.60 -36.97
C VAL A 15 -6.01 -49.22 -35.55
N MET A 16 -5.33 -49.80 -34.56
CA MET A 16 -5.43 -49.34 -33.16
C MET A 16 -4.41 -48.23 -32.95
N ALA A 17 -4.91 -47.07 -32.57
CA ALA A 17 -4.08 -45.98 -32.10
C ALA A 17 -4.41 -45.69 -30.61
N THR A 18 -3.40 -45.52 -29.79
CA THR A 18 -3.54 -45.01 -28.41
C THR A 18 -3.28 -43.54 -28.41
N GLY A 19 -4.28 -42.75 -28.05
CA GLY A 19 -4.15 -41.30 -27.84
C GLY A 19 -4.35 -40.95 -26.36
N LYS A 20 -3.71 -39.93 -25.87
CA LYS A 20 -3.96 -39.34 -24.55
C LYS A 20 -4.82 -38.09 -24.75
N VAL A 21 -6.03 -38.08 -24.21
CA VAL A 21 -6.86 -36.88 -24.17
C VAL A 21 -6.33 -35.97 -23.06
N VAL A 22 -5.92 -34.76 -23.43
CA VAL A 22 -5.49 -33.74 -22.48
C VAL A 22 -6.50 -32.60 -22.48
N PRO A 23 -6.84 -32.03 -21.34
CA PRO A 23 -7.72 -30.86 -21.29
C PRO A 23 -7.03 -29.67 -21.95
N LEU A 24 -7.78 -28.85 -22.68
CA LEU A 24 -7.27 -27.62 -23.31
C LEU A 24 -6.73 -26.63 -22.29
N TYR A 25 -7.22 -26.68 -21.07
CA TYR A 25 -6.88 -25.75 -20.01
C TYR A 25 -6.76 -26.48 -18.66
N GLU A 26 -5.63 -26.27 -18.01
CA GLU A 26 -5.38 -26.67 -16.63
C GLU A 26 -5.00 -25.43 -15.79
N GLU A 27 -5.63 -25.28 -14.63
CA GLU A 27 -5.33 -24.25 -13.64
C GLU A 27 -4.83 -24.92 -12.36
N ILE A 28 -3.62 -24.57 -11.95
CA ILE A 28 -3.02 -25.05 -10.71
C ILE A 28 -3.24 -23.99 -9.64
N ILE A 29 -4.02 -24.35 -8.61
CA ILE A 29 -4.20 -23.52 -7.42
C ILE A 29 -3.18 -23.98 -6.38
N SER A 30 -2.25 -23.06 -6.03
CA SER A 30 -1.21 -23.29 -5.03
C SER A 30 -1.54 -22.58 -3.74
N SER A 31 -1.00 -23.08 -2.62
CA SER A 31 -1.19 -22.44 -1.32
C SER A 31 -0.50 -21.08 -1.26
N PRO A 32 -1.21 -20.02 -0.94
CA PRO A 32 -0.61 -18.69 -0.78
C PRO A 32 0.17 -18.54 0.53
N VAL A 33 -0.07 -19.44 1.49
CA VAL A 33 0.53 -19.41 2.82
C VAL A 33 0.95 -20.81 3.27
N SER A 34 1.91 -20.89 4.19
CA SER A 34 2.20 -22.16 4.89
C SER A 34 1.15 -22.39 5.97
N SER A 35 0.37 -23.47 5.86
CA SER A 35 -0.79 -23.71 6.72
C SER A 35 -1.12 -25.20 6.81
N LYS A 36 -2.15 -25.56 7.61
CA LYS A 36 -2.71 -26.91 7.65
C LYS A 36 -4.03 -26.96 6.90
N VAL A 37 -4.28 -28.08 6.23
CA VAL A 37 -5.58 -28.39 5.63
C VAL A 37 -6.56 -28.78 6.74
N LEU A 38 -7.62 -27.99 6.96
CA LEU A 38 -8.66 -28.27 7.96
C LEU A 38 -9.78 -29.14 7.40
N ALA A 39 -10.22 -28.85 6.18
CA ALA A 39 -11.31 -29.58 5.55
C ALA A 39 -11.14 -29.59 4.03
N VAL A 40 -11.66 -30.61 3.38
CA VAL A 40 -11.73 -30.74 1.93
C VAL A 40 -13.19 -30.96 1.56
N TYR A 41 -13.78 -30.08 0.78
CA TYR A 41 -15.19 -30.09 0.42
C TYR A 41 -15.46 -30.70 -0.93
N LYS A 42 -14.48 -30.72 -1.82
CA LYS A 42 -14.59 -31.22 -3.19
C LYS A 42 -13.50 -32.25 -3.46
N LYS A 43 -13.83 -33.26 -4.26
CA LYS A 43 -12.94 -34.37 -4.61
C LYS A 43 -12.62 -34.36 -6.10
N SER A 44 -11.61 -35.12 -6.50
CA SER A 44 -11.33 -35.38 -7.91
C SER A 44 -12.56 -35.91 -8.63
N GLY A 45 -12.91 -35.32 -9.76
CA GLY A 45 -14.11 -35.59 -10.55
C GLY A 45 -15.30 -34.70 -10.29
N ASP A 46 -15.30 -33.89 -9.21
CA ASP A 46 -16.40 -32.96 -8.90
C ASP A 46 -16.42 -31.77 -9.84
N GLN A 47 -17.62 -31.37 -10.27
CA GLN A 47 -17.84 -30.14 -10.99
C GLN A 47 -17.98 -28.95 -10.01
N LEU A 48 -17.38 -27.83 -10.35
CA LEU A 48 -17.39 -26.62 -9.57
C LEU A 48 -18.15 -25.52 -10.30
N ALA A 49 -18.98 -24.80 -9.57
CA ALA A 49 -19.48 -23.50 -9.98
C ALA A 49 -18.56 -22.38 -9.46
N THR A 50 -18.62 -21.22 -10.07
CA THR A 50 -17.88 -20.04 -9.62
C THR A 50 -18.25 -19.72 -8.16
N GLY A 51 -17.24 -19.59 -7.29
CA GLY A 51 -17.40 -19.32 -5.87
C GLY A 51 -17.49 -20.56 -4.97
N ASP A 52 -17.53 -21.78 -5.53
CA ASP A 52 -17.53 -23.01 -4.73
C ASP A 52 -16.23 -23.11 -3.92
N SER A 53 -16.36 -23.34 -2.61
CA SER A 53 -15.21 -23.64 -1.74
C SER A 53 -14.70 -25.04 -1.99
N ILE A 54 -13.40 -25.20 -2.23
CA ILE A 54 -12.76 -26.47 -2.58
C ILE A 54 -12.17 -27.13 -1.33
N LEU A 55 -11.37 -26.39 -0.59
CA LEU A 55 -10.78 -26.82 0.67
C LEU A 55 -10.61 -25.63 1.62
N GLN A 56 -10.46 -25.92 2.90
CA GLN A 56 -10.27 -24.93 3.95
C GLN A 56 -8.88 -25.10 4.58
N LEU A 57 -8.14 -24.00 4.62
CA LEU A 57 -6.86 -23.88 5.32
C LEU A 57 -7.05 -23.32 6.74
N ASP A 58 -6.10 -23.60 7.63
CA ASP A 58 -6.01 -22.95 8.94
C ASP A 58 -5.45 -21.52 8.79
N LEU A 59 -6.32 -20.56 8.89
CA LEU A 59 -5.97 -19.15 8.67
C LEU A 59 -5.69 -18.38 9.97
N ALA A 60 -5.54 -19.04 11.13
CA ALA A 60 -5.33 -18.34 12.40
C ALA A 60 -4.09 -17.45 12.39
N ALA A 61 -2.96 -17.94 11.89
CA ALA A 61 -1.74 -17.17 11.76
C ALA A 61 -1.87 -16.04 10.72
N THR A 62 -2.50 -16.32 9.58
CA THR A 62 -2.75 -15.33 8.52
C THR A 62 -3.67 -14.20 9.01
N ASN A 63 -4.70 -14.55 9.78
CA ASN A 63 -5.60 -13.56 10.38
C ASN A 63 -4.87 -12.68 11.41
N THR A 64 -4.02 -13.26 12.24
CA THR A 64 -3.20 -12.49 13.20
C THR A 64 -2.27 -11.52 12.48
N GLU A 65 -1.64 -11.93 11.37
CA GLU A 65 -0.80 -11.06 10.56
C GLU A 65 -1.61 -9.95 9.89
N PHE A 66 -2.79 -10.25 9.35
CA PHE A 66 -3.71 -9.25 8.80
C PHE A 66 -4.10 -8.18 9.83
N GLU A 67 -4.50 -8.61 11.05
CA GLU A 67 -4.83 -7.71 12.14
C GLU A 67 -3.63 -6.84 12.54
N ARG A 68 -2.44 -7.42 12.61
CA ARG A 68 -1.20 -6.68 12.90
C ARG A 68 -0.93 -5.59 11.86
N GLN A 69 -1.07 -5.89 10.56
CA GLN A 69 -0.86 -4.91 9.49
C GLN A 69 -1.93 -3.80 9.53
N ARG A 70 -3.18 -4.15 9.84
CA ARG A 70 -4.26 -3.18 10.03
C ARG A 70 -3.96 -2.20 11.15
N ASP A 71 -3.51 -2.71 12.30
CA ASP A 71 -3.21 -1.90 13.46
C ASP A 71 -1.97 -1.03 13.23
N GLU A 72 -0.96 -1.54 12.52
CA GLU A 72 0.21 -0.76 12.09
C GLU A 72 -0.18 0.39 11.17
N LEU A 73 -1.08 0.16 10.20
CA LEU A 73 -1.60 1.20 9.31
C LEU A 73 -2.32 2.31 10.10
N ALA A 74 -3.18 1.94 11.05
CA ALA A 74 -3.89 2.87 11.92
C ALA A 74 -2.94 3.71 12.78
N MET A 75 -1.87 3.10 13.29
CA MET A 75 -0.82 3.78 14.05
C MET A 75 -0.05 4.78 13.19
N LYS A 76 0.29 4.43 11.94
CA LYS A 76 0.95 5.35 10.99
C LYS A 76 0.05 6.53 10.63
N GLN A 77 -1.26 6.31 10.45
CA GLN A 77 -2.23 7.38 10.22
C GLN A 77 -2.26 8.35 11.41
N SER A 78 -2.36 7.85 12.63
CA SER A 78 -2.35 8.66 13.85
C SER A 78 -1.06 9.48 13.99
N LYS A 79 0.07 8.93 13.54
CA LYS A 79 1.36 9.64 13.54
C LYS A 79 1.37 10.82 12.56
N ILE A 80 0.76 10.67 11.39
CA ILE A 80 0.59 11.79 10.43
C ILE A 80 -0.22 12.91 11.07
N ASP A 81 -1.36 12.57 11.69
CA ASP A 81 -2.23 13.55 12.31
C ASP A 81 -1.54 14.30 13.45
N GLN A 82 -0.81 13.57 14.30
CA GLN A 82 -0.01 14.18 15.38
C GLN A 82 1.08 15.11 14.82
N GLN A 83 1.81 14.69 13.79
CA GLN A 83 2.86 15.49 13.19
C GLN A 83 2.29 16.77 12.54
N ARG A 84 1.12 16.67 11.90
CA ARG A 84 0.41 17.81 11.31
C ARG A 84 0.01 18.83 12.37
N ILE A 85 -0.62 18.38 13.46
CA ILE A 85 -1.02 19.25 14.58
C ILE A 85 0.19 19.94 15.19
N ASN A 86 1.28 19.22 15.43
CA ASN A 86 2.51 19.79 15.98
C ASN A 86 3.09 20.88 15.05
N ALA A 87 3.10 20.58 13.75
CA ALA A 87 3.56 21.49 12.71
C ALA A 87 2.74 22.79 12.67
N GLU A 88 1.42 22.67 12.64
CA GLU A 88 0.49 23.79 12.64
C GLU A 88 0.67 24.67 13.89
N THR A 89 0.80 24.03 15.06
CA THR A 89 1.01 24.73 16.31
C THR A 89 2.31 25.53 16.31
N GLN A 90 3.42 24.94 15.91
CA GLN A 90 4.73 25.62 15.85
C GLN A 90 4.74 26.78 14.85
N LEU A 91 4.10 26.59 13.68
CA LEU A 91 3.99 27.65 12.67
C LEU A 91 3.09 28.78 13.15
N ALA A 92 1.98 28.47 13.83
CA ALA A 92 1.08 29.48 14.40
C ALA A 92 1.77 30.32 15.50
N GLU A 93 2.52 29.68 16.41
CA GLU A 93 3.31 30.38 17.43
C GLU A 93 4.33 31.32 16.80
N MET A 94 5.03 30.86 15.78
CA MET A 94 6.03 31.66 15.08
C MET A 94 5.39 32.83 14.29
N ALA A 95 4.21 32.61 13.70
CA ALA A 95 3.45 33.64 13.03
C ALA A 95 2.99 34.74 14.01
N MET A 96 2.55 34.38 15.22
CA MET A 96 2.22 35.32 16.28
C MET A 96 3.46 36.17 16.71
N GLN A 97 4.60 35.50 16.84
CA GLN A 97 5.86 36.21 17.18
C GLN A 97 6.27 37.20 16.08
N ILE A 98 6.11 36.83 14.80
CA ILE A 98 6.31 37.74 13.66
C ILE A 98 5.39 38.98 13.79
N GLY A 99 4.12 38.76 14.16
CA GLY A 99 3.17 39.84 14.41
C GLY A 99 3.64 40.80 15.50
N ILE A 100 4.13 40.26 16.63
CA ILE A 100 4.67 41.06 17.75
C ILE A 100 5.88 41.86 17.29
N ASP A 101 6.83 41.27 16.60
CA ASP A 101 8.04 41.92 16.17
C ASP A 101 7.79 42.98 15.05
N SER A 102 6.75 42.72 14.22
CA SER A 102 6.24 43.70 13.28
C SER A 102 5.74 45.01 13.99
N MET A 103 4.99 44.82 15.10
CA MET A 103 4.54 45.98 15.90
C MET A 103 5.71 46.71 16.58
N ARG A 104 6.73 45.96 17.07
CA ARG A 104 7.95 46.56 17.64
C ARG A 104 8.72 47.38 16.60
N LEU A 105 8.89 46.84 15.40
CA LEU A 105 9.52 47.53 14.28
C LEU A 105 8.76 48.80 13.91
N GLN A 106 7.42 48.73 13.85
CA GLN A 106 6.60 49.92 13.60
C GLN A 106 6.77 50.97 14.68
N ARG A 107 6.82 50.58 15.96
CA ARG A 107 7.09 51.52 17.07
C ARG A 107 8.45 52.21 16.91
N SER A 108 9.50 51.44 16.59
CA SER A 108 10.85 52.03 16.38
C SER A 108 10.89 53.01 15.20
N ARG A 109 10.11 52.74 14.13
CA ARG A 109 9.96 53.68 12.99
C ARG A 109 9.31 54.98 13.41
N VAL A 110 8.24 54.90 14.19
CA VAL A 110 7.54 56.11 14.71
C VAL A 110 8.45 56.87 15.66
N GLN A 111 9.21 56.19 16.52
CA GLN A 111 10.17 56.82 17.43
C GLN A 111 11.24 57.59 16.66
N LEU A 112 11.85 57.01 15.64
CA LEU A 112 12.83 57.71 14.78
C LEU A 112 12.22 58.93 14.09
N MET A 113 10.99 58.79 13.58
CA MET A 113 10.28 59.89 12.93
C MET A 113 10.04 61.05 13.93
N ASN A 114 9.65 60.76 15.17
CA ASN A 114 9.45 61.73 16.23
C ASN A 114 10.77 62.43 16.62
N GLU A 115 11.89 61.69 16.79
CA GLU A 115 13.20 62.30 17.08
C GLU A 115 13.67 63.24 15.96
N ARG A 116 13.46 62.88 14.69
CA ARG A 116 13.77 63.74 13.55
C ARG A 116 12.91 65.00 13.50
N TYR A 117 11.62 64.89 13.88
CA TYR A 117 10.76 66.07 14.01
C TYR A 117 11.21 66.96 15.13
N LEU A 118 11.53 66.42 16.32
CA LEU A 118 12.03 67.16 17.44
C LEU A 118 13.37 67.92 17.12
N ASP A 119 14.24 67.29 16.36
CA ASP A 119 15.48 67.89 15.87
C ASP A 119 15.21 69.10 14.96
N SER A 120 14.21 68.95 14.05
CA SER A 120 13.83 70.05 13.15
C SER A 120 13.38 71.35 13.84
N ILE A 121 12.94 71.24 15.11
CA ILE A 121 12.53 72.37 15.95
C ILE A 121 13.56 72.69 17.06
N GLY A 122 14.75 72.06 17.00
CA GLY A 122 15.84 72.25 17.96
C GLY A 122 15.63 71.59 19.33
N ALA A 123 14.70 70.68 19.46
CA ALA A 123 14.32 70.03 20.73
C ALA A 123 14.88 68.57 20.90
N SER A 124 15.76 68.10 19.97
CA SER A 124 16.46 66.81 20.08
C SER A 124 17.95 66.97 19.90
N THR A 125 18.72 65.91 20.06
CA THR A 125 20.17 65.82 19.86
C THR A 125 20.54 64.79 18.79
N VAL A 126 21.66 65.07 18.10
CA VAL A 126 22.19 64.13 17.08
C VAL A 126 22.37 62.67 17.63
N ASP A 127 22.78 62.56 18.91
CA ASP A 127 22.98 61.28 19.57
C ASP A 127 21.66 60.49 19.75
N LYS A 128 20.55 61.18 20.07
CA LYS A 128 19.22 60.52 20.16
C LYS A 128 18.71 60.01 18.81
N ILE A 129 18.95 60.82 17.75
CA ILE A 129 18.59 60.36 16.39
C ILE A 129 19.41 59.13 16.03
N ARG A 130 20.74 59.18 16.26
CA ARG A 130 21.62 58.01 15.98
C ARG A 130 21.22 56.78 16.76
N GLN A 131 20.84 56.94 18.04
CA GLN A 131 20.32 55.81 18.84
C GLN A 131 19.02 55.24 18.26
N ALA A 132 18.05 56.09 17.91
CA ALA A 132 16.80 55.63 17.30
C ALA A 132 17.01 54.96 15.92
N GLU A 133 18.00 55.40 15.14
CA GLU A 133 18.37 54.73 13.88
C GLU A 133 18.97 53.36 14.12
N LEU A 134 19.87 53.21 15.09
CA LEU A 134 20.45 51.92 15.48
C LEU A 134 19.37 50.95 16.00
N ASP A 135 18.46 51.44 16.87
CA ASP A 135 17.36 50.66 17.40
C ASP A 135 16.43 50.15 16.28
N LEU A 136 16.09 51.01 15.32
CA LEU A 136 15.32 50.63 14.14
C LEU A 136 16.04 49.56 13.30
N GLN A 137 17.35 49.74 13.08
CA GLN A 137 18.15 48.77 12.31
C GLN A 137 18.19 47.42 13.01
N VAL A 138 18.40 47.36 14.33
CA VAL A 138 18.39 46.10 15.11
C VAL A 138 17.03 45.45 15.03
N GLN A 139 15.93 46.18 15.25
CA GLN A 139 14.55 45.61 15.15
C GLN A 139 14.24 45.11 13.74
N SER A 140 14.71 45.83 12.70
CA SER A 140 14.54 45.39 11.31
C SER A 140 15.26 44.04 11.04
N MET A 141 16.51 43.92 11.50
CA MET A 141 17.27 42.68 11.34
C MET A 141 16.64 41.52 12.11
N GLN A 142 16.16 41.73 13.34
CA GLN A 142 15.46 40.71 14.14
C GLN A 142 14.18 40.21 13.46
N TYR A 143 13.39 41.16 12.93
CA TYR A 143 12.17 40.85 12.18
C TYR A 143 12.46 40.01 10.92
N GLU A 144 13.46 40.41 10.11
CA GLU A 144 13.84 39.63 8.92
C GLU A 144 14.43 38.25 9.28
N GLN A 145 15.23 38.17 10.35
CA GLN A 145 15.72 36.87 10.84
C GLN A 145 14.57 35.94 11.22
N LEU A 146 13.54 36.46 11.92
CA LEU A 146 12.38 35.65 12.31
C LEU A 146 11.57 35.22 11.10
N LYS A 147 11.40 36.03 10.09
CA LYS A 147 10.75 35.65 8.80
C LYS A 147 11.50 34.53 8.10
N LEU A 148 12.83 34.62 8.03
CA LEU A 148 13.65 33.56 7.46
C LEU A 148 13.51 32.26 8.25
N LYS A 149 13.50 32.34 9.59
CA LYS A 149 13.28 31.17 10.45
C LYS A 149 11.92 30.54 10.21
N TYR A 150 10.86 31.35 10.07
CA TYR A 150 9.53 30.88 9.74
C TYR A 150 9.49 30.15 8.37
N ALA A 151 10.06 30.76 7.34
CA ALA A 151 10.11 30.16 6.01
C ALA A 151 10.90 28.84 5.98
N ASN A 152 11.99 28.74 6.73
CA ASN A 152 12.75 27.52 6.86
C ASN A 152 11.97 26.46 7.64
N MET A 153 11.32 26.82 8.76
CA MET A 153 10.47 25.92 9.53
C MET A 153 9.35 25.34 8.67
N GLN A 154 8.70 26.18 7.85
CA GLN A 154 7.65 25.72 6.93
C GLN A 154 8.16 24.64 5.97
N LYS A 155 9.37 24.82 5.39
CA LYS A 155 9.98 23.84 4.50
C LYS A 155 10.35 22.54 5.23
N THR A 156 10.95 22.66 6.41
CA THR A 156 11.33 21.49 7.23
C THR A 156 10.11 20.69 7.64
N THR A 157 9.07 21.35 8.13
CA THR A 157 7.82 20.70 8.53
C THR A 157 7.14 20.01 7.38
N GLN A 158 7.15 20.62 6.18
CA GLN A 158 6.61 19.98 4.98
C GLN A 158 7.41 18.73 4.59
N ALA A 159 8.76 18.77 4.72
CA ALA A 159 9.61 17.62 4.47
C ALA A 159 9.36 16.48 5.47
N ASP A 160 9.21 16.82 6.76
CA ASP A 160 8.92 15.86 7.83
C ASP A 160 7.55 15.19 7.64
N LEU A 161 6.52 15.97 7.27
CA LEU A 161 5.21 15.42 6.93
C LEU A 161 5.30 14.45 5.75
N ARG A 162 6.06 14.79 4.73
CA ARG A 162 6.24 13.90 3.57
C ARG A 162 6.90 12.57 3.95
N ILE A 163 7.84 12.57 4.90
CA ILE A 163 8.49 11.34 5.39
C ILE A 163 7.46 10.42 6.06
N VAL A 164 6.63 10.96 6.97
CA VAL A 164 5.61 10.14 7.64
C VAL A 164 4.49 9.69 6.70
N GLU A 165 4.16 10.47 5.67
CA GLU A 165 3.24 10.06 4.59
C GLU A 165 3.81 8.91 3.75
N LEU A 166 5.12 8.91 3.47
CA LEU A 166 5.78 7.79 2.79
C LEU A 166 5.78 6.52 3.65
N ASP A 167 6.02 6.65 4.96
CA ASP A 167 5.91 5.54 5.91
C ASP A 167 4.50 4.93 5.92
N TYR A 168 3.47 5.78 5.93
CA TYR A 168 2.07 5.35 5.82
C TYR A 168 1.80 4.61 4.50
N ASN A 169 2.30 5.13 3.38
CA ASN A 169 2.11 4.48 2.08
C ASN A 169 2.80 3.09 2.00
N ILE A 170 3.92 2.91 2.71
CA ILE A 170 4.56 1.59 2.84
C ILE A 170 3.66 0.65 3.65
N ALA A 171 3.16 1.10 4.81
CA ALA A 171 2.25 0.32 5.63
C ALA A 171 0.94 -0.03 4.88
N LEU A 172 0.41 0.89 4.07
CA LEU A 172 -0.76 0.66 3.22
C LEU A 172 -0.52 -0.48 2.23
N LYS A 173 0.63 -0.48 1.54
CA LYS A 173 0.98 -1.57 0.62
C LYS A 173 1.14 -2.92 1.32
N ASN A 174 1.69 -2.93 2.53
CA ASN A 174 1.80 -4.16 3.34
C ASN A 174 0.42 -4.67 3.76
N PHE A 175 -0.49 -3.76 4.14
CA PHE A 175 -1.87 -4.09 4.46
C PHE A 175 -2.63 -4.62 3.23
N ASP A 176 -2.46 -4.01 2.06
CA ASP A 176 -3.05 -4.47 0.81
C ASP A 176 -2.56 -5.89 0.45
N LEU A 177 -1.26 -6.15 0.65
CA LEU A 177 -0.68 -7.49 0.47
C LEU A 177 -1.27 -8.51 1.44
N ALA A 178 -1.40 -8.15 2.72
CA ALA A 178 -2.00 -9.02 3.74
C ALA A 178 -3.47 -9.30 3.42
N THR A 179 -4.22 -8.29 2.95
CA THR A 179 -5.62 -8.42 2.51
C THR A 179 -5.74 -9.38 1.34
N LYS A 180 -4.87 -9.24 0.33
CA LYS A 180 -4.83 -10.15 -0.81
C LYS A 180 -4.50 -11.57 -0.37
N THR A 181 -3.47 -11.75 0.45
CA THR A 181 -3.07 -13.08 0.96
C THR A 181 -4.21 -13.73 1.74
N MET A 182 -4.97 -12.96 2.55
CA MET A 182 -6.13 -13.45 3.28
C MET A 182 -7.25 -13.89 2.32
N GLY A 183 -7.49 -13.14 1.25
CA GLY A 183 -8.47 -13.49 0.21
C GLY A 183 -8.06 -14.75 -0.57
N ASP A 184 -6.81 -14.81 -1.01
CA ASP A 184 -6.28 -15.94 -1.78
C ASP A 184 -6.21 -17.23 -0.94
N ALA A 185 -6.16 -17.13 0.38
CA ALA A 185 -6.14 -18.27 1.29
C ALA A 185 -7.52 -18.95 1.45
N GLN A 186 -8.58 -18.32 0.96
CA GLN A 186 -9.88 -18.97 0.77
C GLN A 186 -9.88 -19.68 -0.59
N ILE A 187 -9.60 -20.97 -0.60
CA ILE A 187 -9.45 -21.75 -1.84
C ILE A 187 -10.81 -22.04 -2.45
N CYS A 188 -11.24 -21.14 -3.35
CA CYS A 188 -12.52 -21.21 -4.05
C CYS A 188 -12.32 -21.25 -5.56
N ALA A 189 -13.26 -21.84 -6.29
CA ALA A 189 -13.28 -21.85 -7.75
C ALA A 189 -13.56 -20.44 -8.29
N GLN A 190 -12.66 -19.90 -9.12
CA GLN A 190 -12.84 -18.58 -9.76
C GLN A 190 -13.75 -18.65 -10.99
N ARG A 191 -13.99 -19.86 -11.52
CA ARG A 191 -14.83 -20.15 -12.69
C ARG A 191 -15.37 -21.57 -12.64
N GLU A 192 -16.27 -21.89 -13.54
CA GLU A 192 -16.74 -23.26 -13.73
C GLU A 192 -15.60 -24.14 -14.24
N ALA A 193 -15.35 -25.25 -13.55
CA ALA A 193 -14.27 -26.19 -13.86
C ALA A 193 -14.58 -27.58 -13.22
N THR A 194 -13.78 -28.57 -13.58
CA THR A 194 -13.81 -29.91 -12.93
C THR A 194 -12.51 -30.09 -12.15
N VAL A 195 -12.61 -30.60 -10.92
CA VAL A 195 -11.44 -30.94 -10.09
C VAL A 195 -10.76 -32.16 -10.68
N THR A 196 -9.55 -32.01 -11.19
CA THR A 196 -8.76 -33.13 -11.71
C THR A 196 -7.94 -33.78 -10.58
N TRP A 197 -7.42 -32.94 -9.69
CA TRP A 197 -6.67 -33.40 -8.53
C TRP A 197 -6.84 -32.42 -7.37
N VAL A 198 -6.87 -32.95 -6.13
CA VAL A 198 -6.91 -32.16 -4.89
C VAL A 198 -6.06 -32.84 -3.82
N ASN A 199 -5.36 -32.04 -3.01
CA ASN A 199 -4.70 -32.54 -1.80
C ASN A 199 -5.78 -32.85 -0.74
N ASP A 200 -6.13 -34.12 -0.58
CA ASP A 200 -7.21 -34.56 0.30
C ASP A 200 -6.75 -34.98 1.71
N GLN A 201 -5.45 -34.73 2.04
CA GLN A 201 -4.88 -35.12 3.32
C GLN A 201 -5.23 -34.07 4.40
N ILE A 202 -6.36 -34.24 5.06
CA ILE A 202 -6.78 -33.40 6.18
C ILE A 202 -5.75 -33.49 7.32
N GLY A 203 -5.36 -32.34 7.88
CA GLY A 203 -4.36 -32.22 8.94
C GLY A 203 -2.92 -32.15 8.44
N SER A 204 -2.67 -32.37 7.13
CA SER A 204 -1.35 -32.17 6.54
C SER A 204 -0.95 -30.71 6.55
N THR A 205 0.34 -30.43 6.70
CA THR A 205 0.90 -29.08 6.54
C THR A 205 1.31 -28.90 5.09
N VAL A 206 0.86 -27.82 4.48
CA VAL A 206 1.22 -27.40 3.13
C VAL A 206 2.12 -26.19 3.20
N ALA A 207 3.13 -26.13 2.33
CA ALA A 207 4.03 -25.00 2.23
C ALA A 207 3.46 -23.91 1.30
N GLN A 208 3.93 -22.68 1.45
CA GLN A 208 3.61 -21.63 0.47
C GLN A 208 4.12 -22.04 -0.93
N GLY A 209 3.25 -21.89 -1.95
CA GLY A 209 3.52 -22.31 -3.31
C GLY A 209 3.28 -23.80 -3.59
N GLU A 210 2.96 -24.60 -2.59
CA GLU A 210 2.62 -26.03 -2.78
C GLU A 210 1.27 -26.16 -3.48
N GLN A 211 1.20 -27.08 -4.43
CA GLN A 211 0.00 -27.36 -5.21
C GLN A 211 -1.10 -27.95 -4.31
N LEU A 212 -2.28 -27.34 -4.34
CA LEU A 212 -3.45 -27.76 -3.57
C LEU A 212 -4.52 -28.42 -4.44
N VAL A 213 -4.76 -27.85 -5.62
CA VAL A 213 -5.84 -28.26 -6.52
C VAL A 213 -5.38 -28.09 -7.96
N ILE A 214 -5.79 -29.01 -8.83
CA ILE A 214 -5.74 -28.84 -10.29
C ILE A 214 -7.16 -28.82 -10.80
N LEU A 215 -7.51 -27.77 -11.51
CA LEU A 215 -8.80 -27.59 -12.18
C LEU A 215 -8.61 -27.73 -13.69
N SER A 216 -9.56 -28.35 -14.36
CA SER A 216 -9.56 -28.52 -15.81
C SER A 216 -10.93 -28.21 -16.40
N ASP A 217 -10.95 -27.64 -17.58
CA ASP A 217 -12.18 -27.50 -18.38
C ASP A 217 -12.28 -28.74 -19.29
N LEU A 218 -13.07 -29.71 -18.85
CA LEU A 218 -13.30 -30.95 -19.59
C LEU A 218 -14.34 -30.81 -20.72
N ASN A 219 -15.05 -29.67 -20.82
CA ASN A 219 -16.00 -29.40 -21.89
C ASN A 219 -15.29 -29.00 -23.21
N ARG A 220 -14.00 -28.73 -23.13
CA ARG A 220 -13.12 -28.41 -24.26
C ARG A 220 -11.86 -29.28 -24.16
N SER A 221 -11.85 -30.40 -24.90
CA SER A 221 -10.67 -31.27 -25.02
C SER A 221 -10.14 -31.24 -26.44
N GLU A 222 -8.82 -31.21 -26.59
CA GLU A 222 -8.15 -31.47 -27.87
C GLU A 222 -7.56 -32.88 -27.84
N GLU A 223 -7.79 -33.65 -28.92
CA GLU A 223 -7.12 -34.94 -29.14
C GLU A 223 -5.76 -34.65 -29.83
N HIS A 224 -4.69 -35.07 -29.19
CA HIS A 224 -3.34 -35.11 -29.76
C HIS A 224 -2.85 -36.57 -29.90
#